data_1e558b8fea39c92f3c74bcbcf6c2f368
#
_entry.id   1e558b8fea39c92f3c74bcbcf6c2f368
#
_cell.length_a   1.000
_cell.length_b   1.000
_cell.length_c   1.000
_cell.angle_alpha   90.00
_cell.angle_beta   90.00
_cell.angle_gamma   90.00
#
_symmetry.space_group_name_H-M   'P 1'
#
loop_
_entity.id
_entity.type
_entity.pdbx_description
1 polymer ?
#
loop_
_entity_poly.entity_id
_entity_poly.type
_entity_poly.pdbx_seq_one_letter_code
_entity_poly.pdbx_strand_id
1 'polypeptide(L)'
;MLKVNSGYNTAAALFPKWEEAVGMPLLHAYRHTMVPGASTADAETFNSELSNMEFMANKIAGNEITGKAGLLLKLKARTDLSFVKMAYGLSNAGQWCDSLTLVSIFRQAEQLFLDDNFLSLPYAPDMLSVYINGMAYFKHIDKDDYVGRAALLATPRLREAYLWHTAQQLRYYEQ
;
A
#
# COMPACT_ATOMS: atom_id res chain seq x y z
N MET A 1 22.44 -18.05 15.40
CA MET A 1 21.15 -18.19 16.09
C MET A 1 20.41 -16.85 15.95
N LEU A 2 19.51 -16.73 14.98
CA LEU A 2 18.70 -15.51 14.77
C LEU A 2 17.75 -15.37 15.96
N LYS A 3 17.90 -14.35 16.76
CA LYS A 3 16.89 -13.97 17.77
C LYS A 3 15.64 -13.51 17.02
N VAL A 4 14.68 -14.38 16.86
CA VAL A 4 13.36 -14.04 16.34
C VAL A 4 12.73 -13.04 17.30
N ASN A 5 12.49 -11.84 16.80
CA ASN A 5 11.99 -10.72 17.58
C ASN A 5 10.52 -11.04 18.00
N SER A 6 10.30 -11.36 19.28
CA SER A 6 9.00 -11.81 19.81
C SER A 6 7.83 -10.86 19.47
N GLY A 7 8.10 -9.55 19.36
CA GLY A 7 7.10 -8.56 18.96
C GLY A 7 6.62 -8.69 17.49
N TYR A 8 7.50 -9.13 16.59
CA TYR A 8 7.13 -9.34 15.18
C TYR A 8 6.21 -10.56 15.04
N ASN A 9 6.52 -11.67 15.71
CA ASN A 9 5.66 -12.86 15.67
C ASN A 9 4.25 -12.58 16.20
N THR A 10 4.14 -11.74 17.25
CA THR A 10 2.83 -11.36 17.79
C THR A 10 2.06 -10.45 16.82
N ALA A 11 2.75 -9.50 16.14
CA ALA A 11 2.12 -8.66 15.12
C ALA A 11 1.65 -9.48 13.91
N ALA A 12 2.49 -10.40 13.42
CA ALA A 12 2.15 -11.31 12.33
C ALA A 12 0.90 -12.15 12.63
N ALA A 13 0.69 -12.54 13.89
CA ALA A 13 -0.53 -13.25 14.31
C ALA A 13 -1.79 -12.35 14.33
N LEU A 14 -1.63 -11.03 14.41
CA LEU A 14 -2.75 -10.07 14.39
C LEU A 14 -3.11 -9.62 12.96
N PHE A 15 -2.20 -9.70 12.01
CA PHE A 15 -2.44 -9.27 10.64
C PHE A 15 -3.62 -10.01 9.96
N PRO A 16 -3.74 -11.35 10.06
CA PRO A 16 -4.88 -12.07 9.50
C PRO A 16 -6.23 -11.59 10.06
N LYS A 17 -6.29 -11.28 11.35
CA LYS A 17 -7.52 -10.76 11.97
C LYS A 17 -7.91 -9.39 11.44
N TRP A 18 -6.94 -8.53 11.17
CA TRP A 18 -7.17 -7.26 10.49
C TRP A 18 -7.66 -7.47 9.06
N GLU A 19 -6.99 -8.31 8.29
CA GLU A 19 -7.32 -8.61 6.90
C GLU A 19 -8.71 -9.25 6.76
N GLU A 20 -9.07 -10.14 7.68
CA GLU A 20 -10.42 -10.72 7.76
C GLU A 20 -11.48 -9.65 8.07
N ALA A 21 -11.21 -8.77 9.04
CA ALA A 21 -12.15 -7.73 9.46
C ALA A 21 -12.44 -6.68 8.37
N VAL A 22 -11.49 -6.43 7.46
CA VAL A 22 -11.61 -5.43 6.38
C VAL A 22 -11.78 -6.05 4.99
N GLY A 23 -11.94 -7.37 4.90
CA GLY A 23 -12.16 -8.07 3.64
C GLY A 23 -10.91 -8.16 2.75
N MET A 24 -9.72 -8.28 3.34
CA MET A 24 -8.45 -8.37 2.62
C MET A 24 -8.23 -7.20 1.64
N PRO A 25 -7.91 -5.99 2.11
CA PRO A 25 -7.83 -4.76 1.31
C PRO A 25 -6.96 -4.88 0.05
N LEU A 26 -5.88 -5.65 0.14
CA LEU A 26 -4.98 -5.88 -0.99
C LEU A 26 -5.63 -6.70 -2.10
N LEU A 27 -6.42 -7.72 -1.76
CA LEU A 27 -7.18 -8.48 -2.74
C LEU A 27 -8.26 -7.62 -3.40
N HIS A 28 -8.90 -6.73 -2.66
CA HIS A 28 -9.83 -5.74 -3.21
C HIS A 28 -9.13 -4.78 -4.18
N ALA A 29 -7.97 -4.23 -3.80
CA ALA A 29 -7.19 -3.38 -4.67
C ALA A 29 -6.74 -4.13 -5.94
N TYR A 30 -6.26 -5.37 -5.83
CA TYR A 30 -5.90 -6.22 -6.97
C TYR A 30 -7.09 -6.55 -7.85
N ARG A 31 -8.23 -6.90 -7.30
CA ARG A 31 -9.46 -7.16 -8.07
C ARG A 31 -9.91 -5.96 -8.88
N HIS A 32 -9.67 -4.74 -8.38
CA HIS A 32 -10.10 -3.52 -9.04
C HIS A 32 -9.09 -2.95 -10.03
N THR A 33 -7.80 -3.37 -9.96
CA THR A 33 -6.73 -2.75 -10.76
C THR A 33 -6.04 -3.66 -11.76
N MET A 34 -6.08 -4.98 -11.59
CA MET A 34 -5.19 -5.88 -12.33
C MET A 34 -5.89 -7.01 -13.10
N VAL A 35 -7.20 -7.15 -13.02
CA VAL A 35 -7.92 -8.17 -13.79
C VAL A 35 -8.57 -7.50 -15.00
N PRO A 36 -8.04 -7.70 -16.23
CA PRO A 36 -8.71 -7.22 -17.44
C PRO A 36 -10.15 -7.78 -17.48
N GLY A 37 -11.14 -6.88 -17.55
CA GLY A 37 -12.56 -7.27 -17.57
C GLY A 37 -13.21 -7.53 -16.21
N ALA A 38 -12.49 -7.38 -15.08
CA ALA A 38 -13.14 -7.30 -13.80
C ALA A 38 -13.89 -5.96 -13.73
N SER A 39 -15.20 -6.04 -13.44
CA SER A 39 -15.99 -4.88 -13.09
C SER A 39 -15.33 -4.19 -11.91
N THR A 40 -14.82 -2.98 -12.09
CA THR A 40 -14.45 -2.12 -10.97
C THR A 40 -15.71 -1.92 -10.14
N ALA A 41 -15.63 -2.09 -8.82
CA ALA A 41 -16.75 -1.68 -7.97
C ALA A 41 -17.08 -0.23 -8.32
N ASP A 42 -18.39 0.07 -8.38
CA ASP A 42 -18.80 1.45 -8.55
C ASP A 42 -18.34 2.28 -7.35
N ALA A 43 -18.33 3.60 -7.51
CA ALA A 43 -17.81 4.51 -6.47
C ALA A 43 -18.60 4.40 -5.16
N GLU A 44 -19.89 4.06 -5.21
CA GLU A 44 -20.73 3.92 -4.02
C GLU A 44 -20.33 2.68 -3.21
N THR A 45 -20.20 1.54 -3.85
CA THR A 45 -19.71 0.29 -3.23
C THR A 45 -18.31 0.49 -2.65
N PHE A 46 -17.38 1.08 -3.42
CA PHE A 46 -16.02 1.36 -2.95
C PHE A 46 -16.01 2.28 -1.73
N ASN A 47 -16.78 3.38 -1.74
CA ASN A 47 -16.84 4.30 -0.61
C ASN A 47 -17.43 3.66 0.65
N SER A 48 -18.39 2.74 0.50
CA SER A 48 -18.96 1.98 1.62
C SER A 48 -17.90 1.06 2.25
N GLU A 49 -17.16 0.31 1.43
CA GLU A 49 -16.06 -0.54 1.90
C GLU A 49 -14.93 0.27 2.53
N LEU A 50 -14.54 1.39 1.89
CA LEU A 50 -13.53 2.30 2.40
C LEU A 50 -13.92 2.86 3.78
N SER A 51 -15.18 3.27 3.95
CA SER A 51 -15.69 3.79 5.23
C SER A 51 -15.60 2.75 6.35
N ASN A 52 -15.89 1.48 6.04
CA ASN A 52 -15.71 0.38 6.98
C ASN A 52 -14.23 0.19 7.36
N MET A 53 -13.33 0.21 6.38
CA MET A 53 -11.89 0.13 6.63
C MET A 53 -11.39 1.28 7.51
N GLU A 54 -11.82 2.51 7.22
CA GLU A 54 -11.46 3.70 8.01
C GLU A 54 -11.95 3.58 9.45
N PHE A 55 -13.20 3.13 9.64
CA PHE A 55 -13.74 2.88 10.97
C PHE A 55 -12.90 1.86 11.74
N MET A 56 -12.55 0.74 11.13
CA MET A 56 -11.74 -0.32 11.75
C MET A 56 -10.31 0.15 12.00
N ALA A 57 -9.68 0.90 11.10
CA ALA A 57 -8.35 1.46 11.30
C ALA A 57 -8.33 2.46 12.46
N ASN A 58 -9.35 3.32 12.57
CA ASN A 58 -9.49 4.26 13.68
C ASN A 58 -9.71 3.53 15.02
N LYS A 59 -10.48 2.45 15.03
CA LYS A 59 -10.67 1.61 16.21
C LYS A 59 -9.35 0.99 16.68
N ILE A 60 -8.52 0.49 15.74
CA ILE A 60 -7.19 -0.03 16.05
C ILE A 60 -6.27 1.09 16.55
N ALA A 61 -6.29 2.26 15.91
CA ALA A 61 -5.48 3.40 16.32
C ALA A 61 -5.84 3.90 17.71
N GLY A 62 -7.14 3.89 18.08
CA GLY A 62 -7.65 4.30 19.38
C GLY A 62 -7.50 3.27 20.49
N ASN A 63 -7.25 2.00 20.17
CA ASN A 63 -7.03 0.98 21.18
C ASN A 63 -5.64 1.16 21.83
N GLU A 64 -5.58 0.91 23.14
CA GLU A 64 -4.34 0.89 23.93
C GLU A 64 -3.47 -0.35 23.64
N ILE A 65 -3.46 -0.82 22.39
CA ILE A 65 -2.52 -1.87 21.97
C ILE A 65 -1.13 -1.26 22.03
N THR A 66 -0.42 -1.58 23.12
CA THR A 66 0.93 -1.07 23.39
C THR A 66 1.99 -2.03 22.87
N GLY A 67 3.22 -1.53 22.81
CA GLY A 67 4.37 -2.33 22.38
C GLY A 67 4.51 -2.44 20.85
N LYS A 68 5.56 -3.13 20.44
CA LYS A 68 5.98 -3.22 19.03
C LYS A 68 4.91 -3.85 18.14
N ALA A 69 4.20 -4.86 18.64
CA ALA A 69 3.13 -5.52 17.87
C ALA A 69 1.97 -4.57 17.55
N GLY A 70 1.57 -3.76 18.54
CA GLY A 70 0.52 -2.76 18.34
C GLY A 70 0.92 -1.67 17.38
N LEU A 71 2.17 -1.19 17.44
CA LEU A 71 2.70 -0.20 16.49
C LEU A 71 2.72 -0.75 15.07
N LEU A 72 3.17 -1.99 14.87
CA LEU A 72 3.17 -2.64 13.55
C LEU A 72 1.75 -2.84 13.01
N LEU A 73 0.78 -3.22 13.86
CA LEU A 73 -0.61 -3.35 13.43
C LEU A 73 -1.21 -2.00 13.01
N LYS A 74 -0.94 -0.94 13.79
CA LYS A 74 -1.37 0.42 13.43
C LYS A 74 -0.76 0.89 12.13
N LEU A 75 0.53 0.63 11.94
CA LEU A 75 1.23 0.96 10.69
C LEU A 75 0.61 0.19 9.53
N LYS A 76 0.41 -1.14 9.66
CA LYS A 76 -0.21 -1.98 8.63
C LYS A 76 -1.60 -1.46 8.26
N ALA A 77 -2.48 -1.20 9.22
CA ALA A 77 -3.84 -0.74 8.96
C ALA A 77 -3.86 0.59 8.18
N ARG A 78 -3.00 1.55 8.56
CA ARG A 78 -2.88 2.83 7.84
C ARG A 78 -2.29 2.66 6.44
N THR A 79 -1.34 1.76 6.30
CA THR A 79 -0.66 1.48 5.04
C THR A 79 -1.61 0.79 4.06
N ASP A 80 -2.36 -0.21 4.51
CA ASP A 80 -3.37 -0.90 3.70
C ASP A 80 -4.47 0.06 3.23
N LEU A 81 -4.94 0.95 4.12
CA LEU A 81 -5.92 1.97 3.79
C LEU A 81 -5.40 2.93 2.70
N SER A 82 -4.15 3.39 2.82
CA SER A 82 -3.51 4.24 1.81
C SER A 82 -3.34 3.50 0.48
N PHE A 83 -2.96 2.22 0.52
CA PHE A 83 -2.82 1.38 -0.67
C PHE A 83 -4.12 1.27 -1.45
N VAL A 84 -5.22 0.94 -0.77
CA VAL A 84 -6.55 0.82 -1.40
C VAL A 84 -6.97 2.14 -2.05
N LYS A 85 -6.77 3.28 -1.38
CA LYS A 85 -7.08 4.61 -1.93
C LYS A 85 -6.23 4.93 -3.17
N MET A 86 -4.92 4.66 -3.13
CA MET A 86 -4.02 4.90 -4.27
C MET A 86 -4.40 4.02 -5.45
N ALA A 87 -4.59 2.72 -5.23
CA ALA A 87 -4.88 1.76 -6.27
C ALA A 87 -6.22 2.04 -6.96
N TYR A 88 -7.29 2.25 -6.18
CA TYR A 88 -8.60 2.58 -6.72
C TYR A 88 -8.60 3.93 -7.44
N GLY A 89 -7.95 4.95 -6.84
CA GLY A 89 -7.85 6.28 -7.40
C GLY A 89 -7.12 6.31 -8.75
N LEU A 90 -6.04 5.51 -8.92
CA LEU A 90 -5.35 5.39 -10.21
C LEU A 90 -6.24 4.74 -11.27
N SER A 91 -6.96 3.69 -10.92
CA SER A 91 -7.83 2.97 -11.87
C SER A 91 -9.07 3.76 -12.26
N ASN A 92 -9.51 4.68 -11.41
CA ASN A 92 -10.71 5.49 -11.59
C ASN A 92 -10.39 6.99 -11.57
N ALA A 93 -9.22 7.37 -12.11
CA ALA A 93 -8.77 8.75 -12.16
C ALA A 93 -9.80 9.65 -12.85
N GLY A 94 -10.19 10.73 -12.18
CA GLY A 94 -11.21 11.67 -12.66
C GLY A 94 -12.66 11.22 -12.50
N GLN A 95 -12.91 9.97 -12.08
CA GLN A 95 -14.27 9.46 -11.83
C GLN A 95 -14.59 9.41 -10.33
N TRP A 96 -13.63 8.94 -9.52
CA TRP A 96 -13.81 8.81 -8.07
C TRP A 96 -13.47 10.11 -7.32
N CYS A 97 -12.37 10.74 -7.67
CA CYS A 97 -11.93 12.00 -7.08
C CYS A 97 -11.17 12.85 -8.11
N ASP A 98 -11.03 14.14 -7.83
CA ASP A 98 -10.22 15.03 -8.66
C ASP A 98 -8.72 14.75 -8.53
N SER A 99 -7.94 15.26 -9.48
CA SER A 99 -6.50 15.04 -9.52
C SER A 99 -5.75 15.60 -8.32
N LEU A 100 -6.22 16.70 -7.72
CA LEU A 100 -5.58 17.31 -6.54
C LEU A 100 -5.79 16.43 -5.30
N THR A 101 -6.99 15.90 -5.13
CA THR A 101 -7.32 14.93 -4.07
C THR A 101 -6.47 13.67 -4.22
N LEU A 102 -6.35 13.14 -5.43
CA LEU A 102 -5.55 11.95 -5.71
C LEU A 102 -4.07 12.19 -5.38
N VAL A 103 -3.47 13.30 -5.83
CA VAL A 103 -2.09 13.67 -5.49
C VAL A 103 -1.91 13.80 -3.96
N SER A 104 -2.91 14.34 -3.25
CA SER A 104 -2.87 14.43 -1.78
C SER A 104 -2.82 13.05 -1.12
N ILE A 105 -3.59 12.08 -1.62
CA ILE A 105 -3.56 10.68 -1.14
C ILE A 105 -2.15 10.09 -1.29
N PHE A 106 -1.50 10.29 -2.44
CA PHE A 106 -0.14 9.81 -2.68
C PHE A 106 0.89 10.46 -1.75
N ARG A 107 0.79 11.77 -1.52
CA ARG A 107 1.68 12.49 -0.58
C ARG A 107 1.50 12.01 0.87
N GLN A 108 0.28 11.69 1.28
CA GLN A 108 0.02 11.13 2.61
C GLN A 108 0.63 9.73 2.76
N ALA A 109 0.56 8.90 1.72
CA ALA A 109 1.17 7.57 1.72
C ALA A 109 2.69 7.64 1.87
N GLU A 110 3.35 8.63 1.26
CA GLU A 110 4.81 8.83 1.36
C GLU A 110 5.28 8.94 2.81
N GLN A 111 4.51 9.59 3.68
CA GLN A 111 4.85 9.71 5.10
C GLN A 111 4.87 8.35 5.82
N LEU A 112 4.06 7.40 5.40
CA LEU A 112 4.04 6.05 5.96
C LEU A 112 5.29 5.25 5.58
N PHE A 113 5.84 5.51 4.39
CA PHE A 113 7.03 4.81 3.90
C PHE A 113 8.30 5.21 4.66
N LEU A 114 8.30 6.36 5.35
CA LEU A 114 9.41 6.83 6.16
C LEU A 114 9.52 6.09 7.51
N ASP A 115 8.49 5.35 7.92
CA ASP A 115 8.58 4.51 9.12
C ASP A 115 9.59 3.37 8.91
N ASP A 116 10.51 3.18 9.86
CA ASP A 116 11.56 2.17 9.78
C ASP A 116 11.04 0.74 9.63
N ASN A 117 9.82 0.48 10.09
CA ASN A 117 9.19 -0.82 10.01
C ASN A 117 8.36 -1.02 8.72
N PHE A 118 8.23 -0.01 7.88
CA PHE A 118 7.40 -0.10 6.66
C PHE A 118 7.80 -1.30 5.79
N LEU A 119 9.10 -1.45 5.47
CA LEU A 119 9.58 -2.55 4.62
C LEU A 119 9.47 -3.94 5.28
N SER A 120 9.13 -4.02 6.55
CA SER A 120 8.83 -5.28 7.23
C SER A 120 7.35 -5.70 7.12
N LEU A 121 6.52 -4.83 6.57
CA LEU A 121 5.11 -5.15 6.33
C LEU A 121 4.97 -6.09 5.12
N PRO A 122 3.99 -7.01 5.17
CA PRO A 122 3.61 -7.77 3.98
C PRO A 122 3.24 -6.80 2.84
N TYR A 123 3.66 -7.13 1.62
CA TYR A 123 3.35 -6.36 0.39
C TYR A 123 3.89 -4.92 0.35
N ALA A 124 4.82 -4.53 1.22
CA ALA A 124 5.45 -3.21 1.15
C ALA A 124 6.05 -2.88 -0.23
N PRO A 125 6.73 -3.81 -0.93
CA PRO A 125 7.23 -3.56 -2.28
C PRO A 125 6.12 -3.29 -3.31
N ASP A 126 4.98 -4.00 -3.20
CA ASP A 126 3.83 -3.78 -4.09
C ASP A 126 3.24 -2.37 -3.89
N MET A 127 3.20 -1.91 -2.65
CA MET A 127 2.75 -0.55 -2.33
C MET A 127 3.68 0.51 -2.90
N LEU A 128 5.00 0.30 -2.82
CA LEU A 128 5.97 1.18 -3.47
C LEU A 128 5.75 1.22 -4.98
N SER A 129 5.44 0.08 -5.60
CA SER A 129 5.16 0.00 -7.03
C SER A 129 3.92 0.80 -7.40
N VAL A 130 2.82 0.69 -6.65
CA VAL A 130 1.60 1.48 -6.88
C VAL A 130 1.88 2.97 -6.71
N TYR A 131 2.59 3.35 -5.64
CA TYR A 131 2.98 4.74 -5.38
C TYR A 131 3.80 5.31 -6.54
N ILE A 132 4.84 4.58 -6.96
CA ILE A 132 5.72 5.01 -8.05
C ILE A 132 4.96 5.10 -9.37
N ASN A 133 4.09 4.15 -9.69
CA ASN A 133 3.27 4.19 -10.90
C ASN A 133 2.40 5.45 -10.94
N GLY A 134 1.74 5.79 -9.84
CA GLY A 134 0.96 7.02 -9.76
C GLY A 134 1.79 8.29 -9.85
N MET A 135 2.88 8.36 -9.10
CA MET A 135 3.75 9.55 -9.14
C MET A 135 4.47 9.72 -10.48
N ALA A 136 4.87 8.63 -11.15
CA ALA A 136 5.43 8.67 -12.48
C ALA A 136 4.40 9.13 -13.52
N TYR A 137 3.15 8.68 -13.41
CA TYR A 137 2.05 9.18 -14.24
C TYR A 137 1.87 10.70 -14.11
N PHE A 138 1.80 11.23 -12.88
CA PHE A 138 1.64 12.66 -12.65
C PHE A 138 2.85 13.49 -13.11
N LYS A 139 4.05 12.92 -13.10
CA LYS A 139 5.30 13.58 -13.50
C LYS A 139 5.74 13.26 -14.92
N HIS A 140 4.95 12.51 -15.69
CA HIS A 140 5.26 12.10 -17.05
C HIS A 140 6.61 11.39 -17.20
N ILE A 141 6.97 10.52 -16.22
CA ILE A 141 8.18 9.70 -16.25
C ILE A 141 7.88 8.42 -17.03
N ASP A 142 8.75 8.08 -17.98
CA ASP A 142 8.61 6.88 -18.78
C ASP A 142 8.51 5.61 -17.93
N LYS A 143 7.70 4.64 -18.40
CA LYS A 143 7.50 3.36 -17.72
C LYS A 143 8.79 2.54 -17.63
N ASP A 144 9.70 2.69 -18.58
CA ASP A 144 10.94 1.95 -18.70
C ASP A 144 12.14 2.69 -18.04
N ASP A 145 11.93 3.93 -17.56
CA ASP A 145 12.93 4.67 -16.77
C ASP A 145 12.87 4.25 -15.28
N TYR A 146 13.35 3.06 -14.98
CA TYR A 146 13.34 2.51 -13.60
C TYR A 146 14.18 3.35 -12.63
N VAL A 147 15.25 3.98 -13.09
CA VAL A 147 16.11 4.83 -12.26
C VAL A 147 15.43 6.15 -11.94
N GLY A 148 14.87 6.83 -12.92
CA GLY A 148 14.07 8.05 -12.72
C GLY A 148 12.85 7.80 -11.84
N ARG A 149 12.21 6.65 -12.00
CA ARG A 149 11.09 6.22 -11.16
C ARG A 149 11.53 5.95 -9.71
N ALA A 150 12.65 5.24 -9.50
CA ALA A 150 13.21 5.02 -8.17
C ALA A 150 13.56 6.34 -7.47
N ALA A 151 14.02 7.35 -8.22
CA ALA A 151 14.34 8.67 -7.68
C ALA A 151 13.13 9.42 -7.07
N LEU A 152 11.91 8.97 -7.35
CA LEU A 152 10.70 9.48 -6.69
C LEU A 152 10.61 9.12 -5.20
N LEU A 153 11.34 8.10 -4.77
CA LEU A 153 11.36 7.67 -3.37
C LEU A 153 12.38 8.47 -2.56
N ALA A 154 12.00 8.88 -1.37
CA ALA A 154 12.77 9.81 -0.54
C ALA A 154 14.10 9.23 -0.05
N THR A 155 14.17 7.92 0.24
CA THR A 155 15.34 7.32 0.86
C THR A 155 16.01 6.26 -0.02
N PRO A 156 17.36 6.08 0.08
CA PRO A 156 18.09 5.02 -0.63
C PRO A 156 17.51 3.63 -0.36
N ARG A 157 17.14 3.34 0.88
CA ARG A 157 16.57 2.06 1.31
C ARG A 157 15.26 1.72 0.56
N LEU A 158 14.38 2.70 0.38
CA LEU A 158 13.14 2.51 -0.40
C LEU A 158 13.43 2.32 -1.88
N ARG A 159 14.42 3.04 -2.43
CA ARG A 159 14.85 2.91 -3.82
C ARG A 159 15.40 1.52 -4.11
N GLU A 160 16.26 1.01 -3.25
CA GLU A 160 16.81 -0.34 -3.35
C GLU A 160 15.72 -1.40 -3.29
N ALA A 161 14.79 -1.29 -2.34
CA ALA A 161 13.67 -2.22 -2.20
C ALA A 161 12.79 -2.23 -3.48
N TYR A 162 12.49 -1.08 -4.04
CA TYR A 162 11.73 -0.96 -5.28
C TYR A 162 12.48 -1.57 -6.46
N LEU A 163 13.75 -1.21 -6.67
CA LEU A 163 14.55 -1.71 -7.80
C LEU A 163 14.74 -3.23 -7.73
N TRP A 164 14.96 -3.76 -6.53
CA TRP A 164 15.10 -5.20 -6.33
C TRP A 164 13.79 -5.94 -6.64
N HIS A 165 12.67 -5.44 -6.16
CA HIS A 165 11.34 -6.00 -6.45
C HIS A 165 11.04 -5.96 -7.96
N THR A 166 11.29 -4.83 -8.61
CA THR A 166 11.11 -4.67 -10.06
C THR A 166 11.97 -5.65 -10.85
N ALA A 167 13.23 -5.83 -10.46
CA ALA A 167 14.13 -6.81 -11.10
C ALA A 167 13.62 -8.25 -10.96
N GLN A 168 13.03 -8.60 -9.82
CA GLN A 168 12.42 -9.92 -9.64
C GLN A 168 11.17 -10.11 -10.50
N GLN A 169 10.32 -9.09 -10.61
CA GLN A 169 9.15 -9.11 -11.47
C GLN A 169 9.54 -9.31 -12.95
N LEU A 170 10.51 -8.56 -13.44
CA LEU A 170 11.01 -8.70 -14.82
C LEU A 170 11.53 -10.11 -15.10
N ARG A 171 12.32 -10.70 -14.20
CA ARG A 171 12.80 -12.08 -14.35
C ARG A 171 11.68 -13.11 -14.40
N TYR A 172 10.60 -12.89 -13.67
CA TYR A 172 9.45 -13.80 -13.68
C TYR A 172 8.70 -13.79 -15.01
N TYR A 173 8.63 -12.62 -15.67
CA TYR A 173 7.95 -12.50 -16.97
C TYR A 173 8.81 -12.85 -18.19
N GLU A 174 10.13 -13.00 -18.01
CA GLU A 174 11.05 -13.43 -19.08
C GLU A 174 11.17 -14.96 -19.21
N GLN A 175 10.57 -15.74 -18.31
CA GLN A 175 10.52 -17.21 -18.32
C GLN A 175 9.22 -17.70 -18.97
#